data_f073e3fbe4081f96f31b89755c3b8c5e
#
_entry.id   f073e3fbe4081f96f31b89755c3b8c5e
#
_cell.length_a   1.000
_cell.length_b   1.000
_cell.length_c   1.000
_cell.angle_alpha   90.00
_cell.angle_beta   90.00
_cell.angle_gamma   90.00
#
_symmetry.space_group_name_H-M   'P 1'
#
loop_
_entity.id
_entity.type
_entity.pdbx_description
1 polymer ?
#
loop_
_entity_poly.entity_id
_entity_poly.type
_entity_poly.pdbx_seq_one_letter_code
_entity_poly.pdbx_strand_id
1 'polypeptide(L)'
;MTARPRAVSGLDVTLLGRFVIRSADGREIRIVGRHAQALFTLLALTCRPRTREAIATDLWPESLGAATGPLRQALYQLRTALAAAGLDLDMVLEADSETLGLRPEALRSLDVARFEACTDDPFCAPEAAVAQYGGDLAEGLGHDCFAGERERLADRYEDALAVVARQRLESGDEEGARLAAERLIGRDPLREEAHEVLIAVHGQTGTRSQVVRQYRRLCDVLARELAEAPLPETDATYRVALAQTIARSRERAARLERSTGTNLAVVG
;
A
#
# COMPACT_ATOMS: atom_id res chain seq x y z
N MET A 1 -0.84 42.51 27.80
CA MET A 1 -1.05 41.72 26.56
C MET A 1 -0.10 40.54 26.61
N THR A 2 -0.56 39.43 27.16
CA THR A 2 0.17 38.16 27.24
C THR A 2 0.10 37.48 25.87
N ALA A 3 1.27 37.40 25.23
CA ALA A 3 1.42 36.62 24.00
C ALA A 3 1.01 35.16 24.31
N ARG A 4 -0.05 34.66 23.65
CA ARG A 4 -0.37 33.23 23.65
C ARG A 4 0.86 32.48 23.13
N PRO A 5 1.26 31.37 23.79
CA PRO A 5 2.32 30.56 23.24
C PRO A 5 1.88 30.11 21.83
N ARG A 6 2.70 30.40 20.83
CA ARG A 6 2.55 29.90 19.46
C ARG A 6 2.54 28.37 19.58
N ALA A 7 1.38 27.77 19.43
CA ALA A 7 1.29 26.31 19.33
C ALA A 7 2.19 25.88 18.16
N VAL A 8 3.10 24.97 18.41
CA VAL A 8 3.89 24.30 17.35
C VAL A 8 2.88 23.62 16.43
N SER A 9 2.64 24.25 15.31
CA SER A 9 1.59 23.85 14.35
C SER A 9 2.15 22.75 13.46
N GLY A 10 2.23 21.50 13.98
CA GLY A 10 2.58 20.35 13.17
C GLY A 10 1.37 19.83 12.41
N LEU A 11 1.55 19.53 11.13
CA LEU A 11 0.55 18.92 10.27
C LEU A 11 0.71 17.39 10.28
N ASP A 12 -0.39 16.67 10.42
CA ASP A 12 -0.46 15.25 10.11
C ASP A 12 -0.98 15.10 8.69
N VAL A 13 -0.18 14.48 7.85
CA VAL A 13 -0.44 14.37 6.41
C VAL A 13 -0.55 12.90 6.01
N THR A 14 -1.64 12.58 5.33
CA THR A 14 -1.90 11.28 4.71
C THR A 14 -1.96 11.47 3.21
N LEU A 15 -1.07 10.78 2.49
CA LEU A 15 -0.95 10.80 1.04
C LEU A 15 -1.09 9.39 0.42
N LEU A 16 -0.95 8.34 1.22
CA LEU A 16 -1.15 6.96 0.80
C LEU A 16 -2.64 6.63 0.82
N GLY A 17 -3.25 6.62 -0.36
CA GLY A 17 -4.69 6.56 -0.56
C GLY A 17 -5.32 7.95 -0.53
N ARG A 18 -6.28 8.16 0.38
CA ARG A 18 -7.01 9.42 0.46
C ARG A 18 -6.12 10.57 0.94
N PHE A 19 -6.10 11.66 0.18
CA PHE A 19 -5.44 12.91 0.57
C PHE A 19 -6.13 13.54 1.79
N VAL A 20 -5.44 13.60 2.93
CA VAL A 20 -5.95 14.20 4.17
C VAL A 20 -4.84 14.98 4.87
N ILE A 21 -5.16 16.19 5.31
CA ILE A 21 -4.29 17.01 6.17
C ILE A 21 -5.04 17.31 7.44
N ARG A 22 -4.40 17.15 8.59
CA ARG A 22 -4.92 17.54 9.90
C ARG A 22 -3.95 18.47 10.61
N SER A 23 -4.51 19.47 11.28
CA SER A 23 -3.76 20.30 12.20
C SER A 23 -3.48 19.57 13.52
N ALA A 24 -2.59 20.11 14.34
CA ALA A 24 -2.19 19.53 15.62
C ALA A 24 -3.35 19.28 16.60
N ASP A 25 -4.46 20.02 16.48
CA ASP A 25 -5.68 19.82 17.23
C ASP A 25 -6.66 18.80 16.62
N GLY A 26 -6.24 18.11 15.55
CA GLY A 26 -6.97 17.04 14.89
C GLY A 26 -7.99 17.50 13.84
N ARG A 27 -8.14 18.80 13.61
CA ARG A 27 -9.09 19.32 12.60
C ARG A 27 -8.58 19.05 11.19
N GLU A 28 -9.47 18.60 10.32
CA GLU A 28 -9.15 18.40 8.91
C GLU A 28 -9.04 19.75 8.17
N ILE A 29 -7.94 19.94 7.45
CA ILE A 29 -7.70 21.11 6.61
C ILE A 29 -8.06 20.74 5.18
N ARG A 30 -9.13 21.32 4.68
CA ARG A 30 -9.61 21.04 3.33
C ARG A 30 -8.98 21.96 2.31
N ILE A 31 -8.07 21.43 1.48
CA ILE A 31 -7.53 22.11 0.31
C ILE A 31 -8.47 21.87 -0.88
N VAL A 32 -9.05 22.94 -1.39
CA VAL A 32 -9.94 22.89 -2.56
C VAL A 32 -9.13 23.01 -3.85
N GLY A 33 -9.41 22.11 -4.80
CA GLY A 33 -8.77 22.09 -6.12
C GLY A 33 -7.61 21.12 -6.22
N ARG A 34 -7.66 20.27 -7.28
CA ARG A 34 -6.66 19.22 -7.54
C ARG A 34 -5.24 19.77 -7.69
N HIS A 35 -5.08 20.93 -8.33
CA HIS A 35 -3.78 21.57 -8.51
C HIS A 35 -3.15 22.03 -7.18
N ALA A 36 -3.97 22.53 -6.25
CA ALA A 36 -3.47 22.91 -4.93
C ALA A 36 -3.11 21.69 -4.08
N GLN A 37 -3.87 20.60 -4.19
CA GLN A 37 -3.55 19.31 -3.55
C GLN A 37 -2.26 18.71 -4.14
N ALA A 38 -2.11 18.73 -5.47
CA ALA A 38 -0.90 18.25 -6.13
C ALA A 38 0.33 19.09 -5.75
N LEU A 39 0.20 20.42 -5.68
CA LEU A 39 1.26 21.29 -5.20
C LEU A 39 1.67 20.92 -3.76
N PHE A 40 0.70 20.81 -2.84
CA PHE A 40 1.00 20.41 -1.47
C PHE A 40 1.68 19.04 -1.40
N THR A 41 1.17 18.05 -2.14
CA THR A 41 1.76 16.70 -2.22
C THR A 41 3.21 16.75 -2.68
N LEU A 42 3.51 17.47 -3.75
CA LEU A 42 4.87 17.61 -4.25
C LEU A 42 5.80 18.24 -3.21
N LEU A 43 5.35 19.30 -2.53
CA LEU A 43 6.13 19.97 -1.50
C LEU A 43 6.34 19.08 -0.27
N ALA A 44 5.32 18.31 0.14
CA ALA A 44 5.40 17.40 1.28
C ALA A 44 6.36 16.22 1.02
N LEU A 45 6.37 15.67 -0.19
CA LEU A 45 7.27 14.59 -0.58
C LEU A 45 8.72 15.05 -0.69
N THR A 46 8.96 16.27 -1.16
CA THR A 46 10.33 16.77 -1.37
C THR A 46 10.94 17.32 -0.09
N CYS A 47 10.15 17.88 0.83
CA CYS A 47 10.57 18.50 2.10
C CYS A 47 11.78 19.44 1.98
N ARG A 48 11.93 20.13 0.84
CA ARG A 48 13.00 21.10 0.54
C ARG A 48 12.51 22.15 -0.44
N PRO A 49 13.02 23.38 -0.39
CA PRO A 49 12.71 24.39 -1.38
C PRO A 49 13.10 23.95 -2.79
N ARG A 50 12.23 24.21 -3.75
CA ARG A 50 12.44 23.98 -5.18
C ARG A 50 12.14 25.25 -5.96
N THR A 51 12.76 25.41 -7.10
CA THR A 51 12.46 26.56 -7.96
C THR A 51 11.01 26.48 -8.46
N ARG A 52 10.36 27.64 -8.56
CA ARG A 52 8.99 27.73 -9.06
C ARG A 52 8.85 27.18 -10.47
N GLU A 53 9.91 27.34 -11.29
CA GLU A 53 9.98 26.79 -12.63
C GLU A 53 9.99 25.24 -12.60
N ALA A 54 10.82 24.63 -11.78
CA ALA A 54 10.84 23.16 -11.63
C ALA A 54 9.50 22.60 -11.15
N ILE A 55 8.88 23.25 -10.15
CA ILE A 55 7.54 22.86 -9.67
C ILE A 55 6.50 22.99 -10.80
N ALA A 56 6.55 24.07 -11.57
CA ALA A 56 5.63 24.31 -12.66
C ALA A 56 5.80 23.29 -13.79
N THR A 57 7.04 22.93 -14.12
CA THR A 57 7.37 21.92 -15.14
C THR A 57 6.86 20.53 -14.72
N ASP A 58 7.05 20.14 -13.46
CA ASP A 58 6.60 18.85 -12.96
C ASP A 58 5.07 18.75 -12.95
N LEU A 59 4.37 19.78 -12.45
CA LEU A 59 2.92 19.74 -12.29
C LEU A 59 2.15 20.08 -13.56
N TRP A 60 2.73 20.86 -14.47
CA TRP A 60 2.06 21.33 -15.71
C TRP A 60 3.02 21.31 -16.92
N PRO A 61 3.53 20.13 -17.31
CA PRO A 61 4.53 20.00 -18.37
C PRO A 61 4.03 20.54 -19.73
N GLU A 62 2.73 20.50 -19.97
CA GLU A 62 2.13 21.00 -21.21
C GLU A 62 1.99 22.54 -21.27
N SER A 63 2.21 23.23 -20.15
CA SER A 63 2.04 24.68 -20.04
C SER A 63 3.36 25.45 -20.16
N LEU A 64 4.33 24.93 -20.91
CA LEU A 64 5.65 25.54 -21.10
C LEU A 64 5.55 27.04 -21.54
N GLY A 65 6.03 27.92 -20.67
CA GLY A 65 5.99 29.37 -20.85
C GLY A 65 4.77 30.09 -20.23
N ALA A 66 3.67 29.39 -19.89
CA ALA A 66 2.48 29.98 -19.25
C ALA A 66 2.20 29.36 -17.85
N ALA A 67 3.06 28.47 -17.36
CA ALA A 67 2.86 27.72 -16.12
C ALA A 67 2.85 28.56 -14.82
N THR A 68 3.26 29.84 -14.92
CA THR A 68 3.19 30.78 -13.78
C THR A 68 1.76 31.05 -13.30
N GLY A 69 0.77 30.99 -14.19
CA GLY A 69 -0.64 31.19 -13.87
C GLY A 69 -1.21 30.05 -12.98
N PRO A 70 -1.15 28.79 -13.44
CA PRO A 70 -1.59 27.63 -12.66
C PRO A 70 -0.89 27.50 -11.30
N LEU A 71 0.43 27.70 -11.24
CA LEU A 71 1.17 27.65 -9.96
C LEU A 71 0.72 28.76 -9.00
N ARG A 72 0.53 29.99 -9.51
CA ARG A 72 0.04 31.11 -8.69
C ARG A 72 -1.35 30.81 -8.11
N GLN A 73 -2.25 30.26 -8.92
CA GLN A 73 -3.59 29.90 -8.48
C GLN A 73 -3.56 28.77 -7.45
N ALA A 74 -2.79 27.72 -7.68
CA ALA A 74 -2.62 26.62 -6.76
C ALA A 74 -2.04 27.08 -5.41
N LEU A 75 -1.02 27.93 -5.45
CA LEU A 75 -0.42 28.51 -4.24
C LEU A 75 -1.39 29.42 -3.49
N TYR A 76 -2.19 30.20 -4.20
CA TYR A 76 -3.22 31.05 -3.58
C TYR A 76 -4.26 30.17 -2.84
N GLN A 77 -4.78 29.13 -3.48
CA GLN A 77 -5.72 28.19 -2.87
C GLN A 77 -5.13 27.49 -1.64
N LEU A 78 -3.87 27.04 -1.74
CA LEU A 78 -3.14 26.42 -0.64
C LEU A 78 -3.00 27.39 0.54
N ARG A 79 -2.52 28.58 0.31
CA ARG A 79 -2.38 29.63 1.35
C ARG A 79 -3.72 29.96 2.01
N THR A 80 -4.77 30.08 1.23
CA THR A 80 -6.12 30.38 1.73
C THR A 80 -6.61 29.25 2.65
N ALA A 81 -6.41 28.00 2.29
CA ALA A 81 -6.82 26.86 3.11
C ALA A 81 -6.04 26.78 4.44
N LEU A 82 -4.71 26.97 4.40
CA LEU A 82 -3.85 26.97 5.57
C LEU A 82 -4.20 28.15 6.51
N ALA A 83 -4.39 29.34 5.96
CA ALA A 83 -4.76 30.53 6.73
C ALA A 83 -6.16 30.39 7.37
N ALA A 84 -7.13 29.80 6.65
CA ALA A 84 -8.47 29.51 7.18
C ALA A 84 -8.44 28.51 8.35
N ALA A 85 -7.44 27.63 8.36
CA ALA A 85 -7.18 26.73 9.48
C ALA A 85 -6.45 27.40 10.66
N GLY A 86 -6.14 28.71 10.57
CA GLY A 86 -5.47 29.47 11.60
C GLY A 86 -3.95 29.24 11.69
N LEU A 87 -3.35 28.67 10.64
CA LEU A 87 -1.91 28.41 10.59
C LEU A 87 -1.14 29.66 10.19
N ASP A 88 0.03 29.84 10.79
CA ASP A 88 1.01 30.86 10.38
C ASP A 88 1.72 30.34 9.12
N LEU A 89 1.47 31.01 7.98
CA LEU A 89 1.97 30.60 6.68
C LEU A 89 3.50 30.58 6.61
N ASP A 90 4.18 31.50 7.32
CA ASP A 90 5.63 31.57 7.32
C ASP A 90 6.26 30.44 8.14
N MET A 91 5.47 29.79 9.01
CA MET A 91 5.89 28.61 9.75
C MET A 91 5.64 27.31 8.97
N VAL A 92 4.79 27.35 7.92
CA VAL A 92 4.44 26.17 7.12
C VAL A 92 5.15 26.17 5.77
N LEU A 93 5.18 27.34 5.11
CA LEU A 93 5.73 27.49 3.77
C LEU A 93 7.00 28.33 3.81
N GLU A 94 8.01 27.90 3.08
CA GLU A 94 9.15 28.68 2.71
C GLU A 94 8.99 29.15 1.26
N ALA A 95 8.79 30.46 1.07
CA ALA A 95 8.45 30.98 -0.24
C ALA A 95 9.06 32.34 -0.47
N ASP A 96 9.86 32.47 -1.51
CA ASP A 96 10.41 33.74 -2.03
C ASP A 96 10.01 33.95 -3.49
N SER A 97 10.70 34.85 -4.20
CA SER A 97 10.45 35.14 -5.61
C SER A 97 10.81 34.00 -6.55
N GLU A 98 11.77 33.15 -6.18
CA GLU A 98 12.37 32.11 -7.02
C GLU A 98 12.01 30.71 -6.55
N THR A 99 11.88 30.50 -5.23
CA THR A 99 11.68 29.18 -4.65
C THR A 99 10.36 29.06 -3.88
N LEU A 100 9.98 27.80 -3.66
CA LEU A 100 8.83 27.42 -2.86
C LEU A 100 9.09 26.05 -2.24
N GLY A 101 8.82 25.91 -0.94
CA GLY A 101 8.97 24.68 -0.19
C GLY A 101 7.97 24.57 0.96
N LEU A 102 7.84 23.38 1.49
CA LEU A 102 7.21 23.12 2.78
C LEU A 102 8.33 23.01 3.82
N ARG A 103 8.16 23.69 4.95
CA ARG A 103 9.14 23.54 6.05
C ARG A 103 9.04 22.17 6.66
N PRO A 104 10.14 21.42 6.82
CA PRO A 104 10.10 20.09 7.43
C PRO A 104 9.46 20.10 8.83
N GLU A 105 9.72 21.18 9.60
CA GLU A 105 9.22 21.35 10.96
C GLU A 105 7.69 21.57 11.00
N ALA A 106 7.08 21.90 9.87
CA ALA A 106 5.64 22.01 9.74
C ALA A 106 4.94 20.64 9.67
N LEU A 107 5.68 19.59 9.34
CA LEU A 107 5.16 18.22 9.29
C LEU A 107 5.42 17.53 10.64
N ARG A 108 4.34 17.23 11.37
CA ARG A 108 4.42 16.36 12.55
C ARG A 108 4.49 14.90 12.15
N SER A 109 3.75 14.54 11.13
CA SER A 109 3.68 13.18 10.58
C SER A 109 3.35 13.21 9.09
N LEU A 110 4.07 12.40 8.32
CA LEU A 110 3.78 12.10 6.93
C LEU A 110 3.74 10.58 6.80
N ASP A 111 2.63 10.03 6.33
CA ASP A 111 2.44 8.58 6.21
C ASP A 111 3.44 7.93 5.25
N VAL A 112 3.77 8.59 4.14
CA VAL A 112 4.82 8.13 3.22
C VAL A 112 6.14 7.95 3.95
N ALA A 113 6.60 8.96 4.71
CA ALA A 113 7.87 8.87 5.43
C ALA A 113 7.86 7.78 6.51
N ARG A 114 6.72 7.56 7.18
CA ARG A 114 6.57 6.48 8.16
C ARG A 114 6.58 5.11 7.50
N PHE A 115 5.90 4.98 6.37
CA PHE A 115 5.89 3.74 5.59
C PHE A 115 7.29 3.40 5.11
N GLU A 116 8.01 4.36 4.54
CA GLU A 116 9.40 4.18 4.09
C GLU A 116 10.34 3.82 5.25
N ALA A 117 10.25 4.55 6.36
CA ALA A 117 11.06 4.23 7.53
C ALA A 117 10.80 2.81 8.05
N CYS A 118 9.55 2.33 7.99
CA CYS A 118 9.23 0.97 8.39
C CYS A 118 9.72 -0.08 7.37
N THR A 119 9.61 0.19 6.08
CA THR A 119 10.11 -0.74 5.05
C THR A 119 11.64 -0.77 4.94
N ASP A 120 12.32 0.30 5.34
CA ASP A 120 13.78 0.38 5.36
C ASP A 120 14.40 -0.20 6.66
N ASP A 121 13.62 -0.32 7.72
CA ASP A 121 14.07 -0.88 9.01
C ASP A 121 13.87 -2.41 9.03
N PRO A 122 14.95 -3.21 9.04
CA PRO A 122 14.85 -4.66 9.10
C PRO A 122 14.22 -5.20 10.40
N PHE A 123 14.06 -4.36 11.43
CA PHE A 123 13.41 -4.72 12.68
C PHE A 123 11.94 -4.28 12.75
N CYS A 124 11.46 -3.51 11.79
CA CYS A 124 10.05 -3.16 11.71
C CYS A 124 9.24 -4.38 11.27
N ALA A 125 8.15 -4.69 11.99
CA ALA A 125 7.26 -5.77 11.59
C ALA A 125 6.60 -5.45 10.23
N PRO A 126 6.62 -6.38 9.25
CA PRO A 126 6.03 -6.13 7.93
C PRO A 126 4.54 -5.76 7.98
N GLU A 127 3.80 -6.27 8.97
CA GLU A 127 2.40 -5.90 9.22
C GLU A 127 2.25 -4.42 9.56
N ALA A 128 3.24 -3.82 10.22
CA ALA A 128 3.20 -2.39 10.54
C ALA A 128 3.37 -1.54 9.28
N ALA A 129 4.20 -1.97 8.32
CA ALA A 129 4.30 -1.35 7.01
C ALA A 129 2.99 -1.50 6.22
N VAL A 130 2.44 -2.71 6.13
CA VAL A 130 1.16 -2.99 5.47
C VAL A 130 0.02 -2.15 6.04
N ALA A 131 -0.01 -1.95 7.37
CA ALA A 131 -1.05 -1.15 8.04
C ALA A 131 -0.96 0.35 7.73
N GLN A 132 0.22 0.85 7.35
CA GLN A 132 0.42 2.26 7.00
C GLN A 132 0.04 2.59 5.56
N TYR A 133 -0.01 1.59 4.67
CA TYR A 133 -0.34 1.80 3.27
C TYR A 133 -1.85 1.78 3.06
N GLY A 134 -2.48 2.95 3.08
CA GLY A 134 -3.93 3.09 2.92
C GLY A 134 -4.42 2.97 1.47
N GLY A 135 -3.53 3.07 0.49
CA GLY A 135 -3.78 3.05 -0.96
C GLY A 135 -2.63 3.69 -1.72
N ASP A 136 -2.76 3.83 -3.02
CA ASP A 136 -1.71 4.39 -3.86
C ASP A 136 -1.44 5.86 -3.55
N LEU A 137 -0.20 6.28 -3.74
CA LEU A 137 0.21 7.66 -3.49
C LEU A 137 -0.65 8.65 -4.29
N ALA A 138 -1.18 9.64 -3.58
CA ALA A 138 -1.95 10.74 -4.16
C ALA A 138 -3.09 10.23 -5.07
N GLU A 139 -3.86 9.26 -4.57
CA GLU A 139 -4.99 8.68 -5.29
C GLU A 139 -5.96 9.77 -5.77
N GLY A 140 -6.32 9.71 -7.05
CA GLY A 140 -7.18 10.71 -7.69
C GLY A 140 -6.47 11.99 -8.15
N LEU A 141 -5.17 12.19 -7.88
CA LEU A 141 -4.35 13.24 -8.48
C LEU A 141 -3.64 12.69 -9.73
N GLY A 142 -4.20 12.94 -10.90
CA GLY A 142 -3.69 12.42 -12.18
C GLY A 142 -2.48 13.18 -12.73
N HIS A 143 -1.47 13.49 -11.90
CA HIS A 143 -0.23 14.15 -12.31
C HIS A 143 0.87 13.14 -12.53
N ASP A 144 1.49 13.13 -13.71
CA ASP A 144 2.53 12.17 -14.10
C ASP A 144 3.80 12.26 -13.25
N CYS A 145 4.06 13.44 -12.68
CA CYS A 145 5.21 13.63 -11.78
C CYS A 145 5.18 12.72 -10.53
N PHE A 146 4.04 12.16 -10.19
CA PHE A 146 3.92 11.19 -9.09
C PHE A 146 3.98 9.73 -9.54
N ALA A 147 4.03 9.44 -10.85
CA ALA A 147 3.93 8.07 -11.36
C ALA A 147 5.06 7.17 -10.84
N GLY A 148 6.32 7.60 -10.99
CA GLY A 148 7.47 6.81 -10.51
C GLY A 148 7.48 6.60 -9.00
N GLU A 149 7.08 7.63 -8.24
CA GLU A 149 7.00 7.52 -6.78
C GLU A 149 5.84 6.62 -6.34
N ARG A 150 4.72 6.68 -7.05
CA ARG A 150 3.57 5.81 -6.82
C ARG A 150 3.93 4.34 -7.06
N GLU A 151 4.59 4.05 -8.18
CA GLU A 151 5.07 2.70 -8.52
C GLU A 151 6.04 2.19 -7.46
N ARG A 152 7.06 2.97 -7.12
CA ARG A 152 8.05 2.60 -6.11
C ARG A 152 7.44 2.27 -4.74
N LEU A 153 6.45 3.05 -4.29
CA LEU A 153 5.76 2.79 -3.01
C LEU A 153 4.82 1.60 -3.10
N ALA A 154 4.19 1.38 -4.26
CA ALA A 154 3.37 0.20 -4.51
C ALA A 154 4.19 -1.09 -4.46
N ASP A 155 5.35 -1.12 -5.12
CA ASP A 155 6.27 -2.27 -5.09
C ASP A 155 6.69 -2.63 -3.67
N ARG A 156 7.12 -1.63 -2.87
CA ARG A 156 7.47 -1.83 -1.46
C ARG A 156 6.32 -2.41 -0.63
N TYR A 157 5.12 -1.96 -0.89
CA TYR A 157 3.93 -2.47 -0.21
C TYR A 157 3.63 -3.92 -0.60
N GLU A 158 3.78 -4.26 -1.87
CA GLU A 158 3.59 -5.62 -2.38
C GLU A 158 4.64 -6.57 -1.82
N ASP A 159 5.90 -6.14 -1.72
CA ASP A 159 6.94 -6.90 -1.05
C ASP A 159 6.62 -7.14 0.44
N ALA A 160 6.16 -6.12 1.14
CA ALA A 160 5.72 -6.28 2.53
C ALA A 160 4.55 -7.26 2.67
N LEU A 161 3.57 -7.23 1.75
CA LEU A 161 2.46 -8.19 1.71
C LEU A 161 2.94 -9.63 1.48
N ALA A 162 3.91 -9.84 0.57
CA ALA A 162 4.48 -11.16 0.32
C ALA A 162 5.15 -11.73 1.58
N VAL A 163 5.90 -10.89 2.30
CA VAL A 163 6.53 -11.29 3.57
C VAL A 163 5.47 -11.63 4.62
N VAL A 164 4.45 -10.78 4.79
CA VAL A 164 3.34 -11.03 5.74
C VAL A 164 2.62 -12.34 5.40
N ALA A 165 2.30 -12.59 4.14
CA ALA A 165 1.62 -13.80 3.71
C ALA A 165 2.42 -15.06 4.07
N ARG A 166 3.73 -15.04 3.83
CA ARG A 166 4.64 -16.15 4.15
C ARG A 166 4.77 -16.37 5.66
N GLN A 167 5.04 -15.32 6.42
CA GLN A 167 5.20 -15.42 7.89
C GLN A 167 3.93 -15.94 8.57
N ARG A 168 2.75 -15.53 8.11
CA ARG A 168 1.48 -16.04 8.62
C ARG A 168 1.26 -17.51 8.28
N LEU A 169 1.63 -17.92 7.06
CA LEU A 169 1.60 -19.34 6.70
C LEU A 169 2.52 -20.18 7.59
N GLU A 170 3.74 -19.72 7.83
CA GLU A 170 4.73 -20.40 8.69
C GLU A 170 4.29 -20.48 10.16
N SER A 171 3.60 -19.45 10.66
CA SER A 171 3.05 -19.42 12.02
C SER A 171 1.74 -20.21 12.18
N GLY A 172 1.17 -20.74 11.09
CA GLY A 172 -0.09 -21.47 11.09
C GLY A 172 -1.34 -20.59 11.10
N ASP A 173 -1.21 -19.28 10.84
CA ASP A 173 -2.33 -18.37 10.59
C ASP A 173 -2.75 -18.45 9.10
N GLU A 174 -3.45 -19.56 8.75
CA GLU A 174 -3.84 -19.82 7.36
C GLU A 174 -4.81 -18.78 6.82
N GLU A 175 -5.70 -18.26 7.64
CA GLU A 175 -6.65 -17.22 7.22
C GLU A 175 -5.95 -15.88 6.97
N GLY A 176 -5.04 -15.48 7.85
CA GLY A 176 -4.23 -14.29 7.65
C GLY A 176 -3.31 -14.40 6.44
N ALA A 177 -2.70 -15.58 6.23
CA ALA A 177 -1.89 -15.86 5.04
C ALA A 177 -2.72 -15.75 3.76
N ARG A 178 -3.92 -16.34 3.74
CA ARG A 178 -4.85 -16.29 2.61
C ARG A 178 -5.24 -14.86 2.26
N LEU A 179 -5.63 -14.07 3.26
CA LEU A 179 -6.04 -12.67 3.05
C LEU A 179 -4.92 -11.81 2.51
N ALA A 180 -3.69 -11.96 3.04
CA ALA A 180 -2.53 -11.22 2.54
C ALA A 180 -2.18 -11.60 1.10
N ALA A 181 -2.17 -12.90 0.79
CA ALA A 181 -1.89 -13.39 -0.56
C ALA A 181 -2.98 -12.99 -1.57
N GLU A 182 -4.27 -13.06 -1.22
CA GLU A 182 -5.36 -12.59 -2.09
C GLU A 182 -5.26 -11.08 -2.37
N ARG A 183 -4.87 -10.29 -1.36
CA ARG A 183 -4.66 -8.85 -1.52
C ARG A 183 -3.49 -8.56 -2.47
N LEU A 184 -2.41 -9.33 -2.37
CA LEU A 184 -1.25 -9.21 -3.27
C LEU A 184 -1.63 -9.59 -4.71
N ILE A 185 -2.29 -10.72 -4.95
CA ILE A 185 -2.76 -11.14 -6.27
C ILE A 185 -3.75 -10.13 -6.88
N GLY A 186 -4.53 -9.45 -6.03
CA GLY A 186 -5.45 -8.41 -6.47
C GLY A 186 -4.75 -7.16 -7.01
N ARG A 187 -3.51 -6.93 -6.60
CA ARG A 187 -2.66 -5.84 -7.09
C ARG A 187 -1.77 -6.26 -8.25
N ASP A 188 -1.05 -7.34 -8.07
CA ASP A 188 -0.21 -7.95 -9.09
C ASP A 188 -0.49 -9.46 -9.20
N PRO A 189 -1.24 -9.89 -10.21
CA PRO A 189 -1.54 -11.29 -10.43
C PRO A 189 -0.35 -12.13 -10.92
N LEU A 190 0.81 -11.52 -11.22
CA LEU A 190 2.02 -12.21 -11.67
C LEU A 190 2.93 -12.61 -10.51
N ARG A 191 2.64 -12.18 -9.27
CA ARG A 191 3.43 -12.49 -8.08
C ARG A 191 3.24 -13.96 -7.69
N GLU A 192 4.14 -14.83 -8.16
CA GLU A 192 4.07 -16.29 -7.92
C GLU A 192 4.06 -16.64 -6.43
N GLU A 193 4.81 -15.90 -5.59
CA GLU A 193 4.87 -16.10 -4.14
C GLU A 193 3.47 -16.05 -3.47
N ALA A 194 2.60 -15.19 -3.96
CA ALA A 194 1.24 -15.08 -3.43
C ALA A 194 0.38 -16.30 -3.84
N HIS A 195 0.56 -16.78 -5.06
CA HIS A 195 -0.09 -18.02 -5.52
C HIS A 195 0.43 -19.23 -4.76
N GLU A 196 1.74 -19.31 -4.48
CA GLU A 196 2.33 -20.37 -3.67
C GLU A 196 1.71 -20.44 -2.27
N VAL A 197 1.57 -19.28 -1.60
CA VAL A 197 0.91 -19.22 -0.29
C VAL A 197 -0.52 -19.75 -0.37
N LEU A 198 -1.32 -19.35 -1.36
CA LEU A 198 -2.68 -19.86 -1.53
C LEU A 198 -2.73 -21.35 -1.84
N ILE A 199 -1.82 -21.85 -2.67
CA ILE A 199 -1.69 -23.27 -2.98
C ILE A 199 -1.36 -24.05 -1.69
N ALA A 200 -0.44 -23.56 -0.87
CA ALA A 200 -0.07 -24.19 0.39
C ALA A 200 -1.22 -24.19 1.40
N VAL A 201 -1.91 -23.05 1.59
CA VAL A 201 -3.11 -22.94 2.44
C VAL A 201 -4.18 -23.94 2.00
N HIS A 202 -4.49 -24.00 0.70
CA HIS A 202 -5.44 -24.99 0.16
C HIS A 202 -4.93 -26.42 0.30
N GLY A 203 -3.61 -26.64 0.27
CA GLY A 203 -2.97 -27.90 0.57
C GLY A 203 -3.23 -28.35 2.00
N GLN A 204 -3.17 -27.45 2.97
CA GLN A 204 -3.33 -27.73 4.41
C GLN A 204 -4.80 -27.88 4.82
N THR A 205 -5.67 -27.00 4.41
CA THR A 205 -7.06 -26.91 4.92
C THR A 205 -8.14 -27.08 3.85
N GLY A 206 -7.80 -26.86 2.58
CA GLY A 206 -8.73 -26.88 1.46
C GLY A 206 -8.95 -28.25 0.83
N THR A 207 -9.52 -28.21 -0.36
CA THR A 207 -9.80 -29.36 -1.19
C THR A 207 -8.82 -29.47 -2.36
N ARG A 208 -8.66 -30.69 -2.89
CA ARG A 208 -7.86 -30.91 -4.12
C ARG A 208 -8.28 -29.98 -5.27
N SER A 209 -9.57 -29.73 -5.41
CA SER A 209 -10.08 -28.86 -6.48
C SER A 209 -9.66 -27.40 -6.31
N GLN A 210 -9.52 -26.91 -5.08
CA GLN A 210 -9.03 -25.55 -4.81
C GLN A 210 -7.54 -25.44 -5.16
N VAL A 211 -6.72 -26.39 -4.75
CA VAL A 211 -5.29 -26.46 -5.12
C VAL A 211 -5.11 -26.42 -6.64
N VAL A 212 -5.86 -27.29 -7.36
CA VAL A 212 -5.78 -27.36 -8.84
C VAL A 212 -6.25 -26.06 -9.50
N ARG A 213 -7.32 -25.45 -9.01
CA ARG A 213 -7.82 -24.19 -9.58
C ARG A 213 -6.83 -23.05 -9.38
N GLN A 214 -6.23 -22.94 -8.19
CA GLN A 214 -5.27 -21.86 -7.90
C GLN A 214 -4.02 -21.98 -8.76
N TYR A 215 -3.48 -23.21 -8.91
CA TYR A 215 -2.34 -23.45 -9.77
C TYR A 215 -2.64 -23.17 -11.26
N ARG A 216 -3.81 -23.60 -11.77
CA ARG A 216 -4.22 -23.28 -13.14
C ARG A 216 -4.38 -21.78 -13.37
N ARG A 217 -4.96 -21.05 -12.41
CA ARG A 217 -5.07 -19.60 -12.50
C ARG A 217 -3.70 -18.92 -12.66
N LEU A 218 -2.68 -19.40 -11.94
CA LEU A 218 -1.31 -18.92 -12.11
C LEU A 218 -0.78 -19.24 -13.51
N CYS A 219 -0.87 -20.52 -13.95
CA CYS A 219 -0.41 -20.91 -15.28
C CYS A 219 -1.05 -20.07 -16.37
N ASP A 220 -2.37 -19.83 -16.27
CA ASP A 220 -3.13 -19.07 -17.27
C ASP A 220 -2.68 -17.59 -17.34
N VAL A 221 -2.36 -16.96 -16.18
CA VAL A 221 -1.92 -15.57 -16.17
C VAL A 221 -0.48 -15.43 -16.66
N LEU A 222 0.43 -16.32 -16.24
CA LEU A 222 1.82 -16.31 -16.72
C LEU A 222 1.91 -16.57 -18.22
N ALA A 223 1.17 -17.55 -18.73
CA ALA A 223 1.15 -17.85 -20.16
C ALA A 223 0.61 -16.69 -20.99
N ARG A 224 -0.39 -15.96 -20.49
CA ARG A 224 -1.02 -14.84 -21.20
C ARG A 224 -0.16 -13.58 -21.19
N GLU A 225 0.44 -13.24 -20.06
CA GLU A 225 1.12 -11.94 -19.89
C GLU A 225 2.62 -12.04 -20.21
N LEU A 226 3.27 -13.18 -19.91
CA LEU A 226 4.73 -13.36 -20.03
C LEU A 226 5.10 -14.44 -21.05
N ALA A 227 4.18 -15.28 -21.49
CA ALA A 227 4.43 -16.49 -22.26
C ALA A 227 5.38 -17.49 -21.55
N GLU A 228 5.32 -17.54 -20.23
CA GLU A 228 6.18 -18.36 -19.35
C GLU A 228 5.36 -19.42 -18.60
N ALA A 229 6.06 -20.41 -18.06
CA ALA A 229 5.53 -21.39 -17.11
C ALA A 229 5.90 -21.01 -15.67
N PRO A 230 5.16 -21.53 -14.67
CA PRO A 230 5.52 -21.32 -13.26
C PRO A 230 6.96 -21.76 -12.93
N LEU A 231 7.53 -21.11 -11.93
CA LEU A 231 8.86 -21.46 -11.40
C LEU A 231 8.88 -22.90 -10.82
N PRO A 232 10.03 -23.57 -10.82
CA PRO A 232 10.17 -24.93 -10.26
C PRO A 232 9.75 -25.02 -8.78
N GLU A 233 9.94 -23.96 -8.00
CA GLU A 233 9.56 -23.84 -6.60
C GLU A 233 8.05 -23.87 -6.43
N THR A 234 7.34 -23.15 -7.28
CA THR A 234 5.86 -23.14 -7.33
C THR A 234 5.31 -24.50 -7.72
N ASP A 235 5.94 -25.17 -8.71
CA ASP A 235 5.62 -26.55 -9.08
C ASP A 235 5.79 -27.53 -7.92
N ALA A 236 6.86 -27.37 -7.14
CA ALA A 236 7.11 -28.20 -5.97
C ALA A 236 6.04 -28.00 -4.90
N THR A 237 5.69 -26.74 -4.60
CA THR A 237 4.61 -26.36 -3.67
C THR A 237 3.27 -26.98 -4.10
N TYR A 238 2.95 -26.92 -5.38
CA TYR A 238 1.74 -27.53 -5.95
C TYR A 238 1.70 -29.05 -5.72
N ARG A 239 2.80 -29.77 -6.00
CA ARG A 239 2.88 -31.22 -5.80
C ARG A 239 2.70 -31.61 -4.34
N VAL A 240 3.34 -30.88 -3.42
CA VAL A 240 3.21 -31.09 -1.96
C VAL A 240 1.77 -30.85 -1.52
N ALA A 241 1.15 -29.75 -1.93
CA ALA A 241 -0.23 -29.43 -1.60
C ALA A 241 -1.23 -30.49 -2.10
N LEU A 242 -1.04 -31.02 -3.31
CA LEU A 242 -1.84 -32.14 -3.83
C LEU A 242 -1.69 -33.40 -2.98
N ALA A 243 -0.47 -33.77 -2.62
CA ALA A 243 -0.23 -34.95 -1.79
C ALA A 243 -0.88 -34.82 -0.42
N GLN A 244 -0.85 -33.65 0.21
CA GLN A 244 -1.51 -33.36 1.48
C GLN A 244 -3.04 -33.54 1.38
N THR A 245 -3.67 -33.01 0.31
CA THR A 245 -5.14 -33.18 0.13
C THR A 245 -5.54 -34.63 -0.06
N ILE A 246 -4.71 -35.43 -0.76
CA ILE A 246 -4.96 -36.88 -0.98
C ILE A 246 -4.83 -37.65 0.33
N ALA A 247 -3.78 -37.37 1.14
CA ALA A 247 -3.56 -37.99 2.43
C ALA A 247 -4.76 -37.73 3.37
N ARG A 248 -5.18 -36.49 3.51
CA ARG A 248 -6.37 -36.13 4.32
C ARG A 248 -7.65 -36.82 3.85
N SER A 249 -7.85 -36.92 2.55
CA SER A 249 -9.05 -37.61 2.01
C SER A 249 -9.03 -39.09 2.38
N ARG A 250 -7.88 -39.75 2.32
CA ARG A 250 -7.72 -41.16 2.73
C ARG A 250 -7.95 -41.37 4.22
N GLU A 251 -7.39 -40.48 5.07
CA GLU A 251 -7.61 -40.52 6.50
C GLU A 251 -9.06 -40.33 6.89
N ARG A 252 -9.76 -39.42 6.21
CA ARG A 252 -11.19 -39.18 6.43
C ARG A 252 -12.01 -40.39 6.04
N ALA A 253 -11.72 -41.06 4.93
CA ALA A 253 -12.38 -42.27 4.49
C ALA A 253 -12.18 -43.41 5.53
N ALA A 254 -10.92 -43.61 5.96
CA ALA A 254 -10.60 -44.64 6.97
C ALA A 254 -11.24 -44.37 8.34
N ARG A 255 -11.46 -43.10 8.72
CA ARG A 255 -12.22 -42.77 9.96
C ARG A 255 -13.70 -43.10 9.82
N LEU A 256 -14.31 -42.82 8.70
CA LEU A 256 -15.72 -43.13 8.43
C LEU A 256 -15.96 -44.65 8.44
N GLU A 257 -15.09 -45.42 7.82
CA GLU A 257 -15.18 -46.90 7.81
C GLU A 257 -15.10 -47.49 9.26
N ARG A 258 -14.20 -46.96 10.08
CA ARG A 258 -14.10 -47.37 11.49
C ARG A 258 -15.36 -47.01 12.29
N SER A 259 -15.95 -45.84 12.07
CA SER A 259 -17.17 -45.39 12.74
C SER A 259 -18.41 -46.19 12.33
N THR A 260 -18.50 -46.59 11.06
CA THR A 260 -19.63 -47.45 10.60
C THR A 260 -19.46 -48.89 11.02
N GLY A 261 -18.25 -49.44 11.09
CA GLY A 261 -17.97 -50.79 11.56
C GLY A 261 -18.29 -51.01 13.05
N THR A 262 -18.09 -49.97 13.87
CA THR A 262 -18.39 -50.04 15.34
C THR A 262 -19.90 -50.03 15.61
N ASN A 263 -20.72 -49.38 14.78
CA ASN A 263 -22.17 -49.36 14.95
C ASN A 263 -22.88 -50.69 14.58
N LEU A 264 -22.25 -51.51 13.74
CA LEU A 264 -22.79 -52.82 13.35
C LEU A 264 -22.50 -53.92 14.43
N ALA A 265 -21.49 -53.71 15.26
CA ALA A 265 -21.11 -54.66 16.33
C ALA A 265 -21.90 -54.49 17.63
N VAL A 266 -22.75 -53.46 17.78
CA VAL A 266 -23.52 -53.14 19.00
C VAL A 266 -25.00 -53.57 18.85
N VAL A 267 -25.43 -54.06 17.69
CA VAL A 267 -26.84 -54.47 17.40
C VAL A 267 -26.93 -56.00 17.15
N GLY A 268 -25.89 -56.75 17.51
CA GLY A 268 -25.88 -58.24 17.43
C GLY A 268 -26.02 -58.90 18.80
#